data_9fe8234825c01c0798943cd0a7f813a9
#
_entry.id   9fe8234825c01c0798943cd0a7f813a9
#
_cell.length_a   1.000
_cell.length_b   1.000
_cell.length_c   1.000
_cell.angle_alpha   90.00
_cell.angle_beta   90.00
_cell.angle_gamma   90.00
#
_symmetry.space_group_name_H-M   'P 1'
#
loop_
_entity.id
_entity.type
_entity.pdbx_description
1 polymer ?
#
loop_
_entity_poly.entity_id
_entity_poly.type
_entity_poly.pdbx_seq_one_letter_code
_entity_poly.pdbx_strand_id
1 'polypeptide(L)'
;YVTLSTSQRRDSELSSNLLNVKADLTKANNNIATINNKLISIVERGTKNNYNYTKYSNGDMVMWSKYTWNTNLATSWYNWYFASSAAVGFPVAFKEAPLIIVSPAKTNELYGLGVTEVTTTGYKLTAYSPKQGMCYVQADMLIIGKWK
;
A
#
# COMPACT_ATOMS: atom_id res chain seq x y z
N TYR A 1 66.41 -29.61 4.95
CA TYR A 1 65.23 -28.89 4.43
C TYR A 1 64.62 -29.69 3.30
N VAL A 2 63.41 -30.16 3.45
CA VAL A 2 62.65 -30.86 2.40
C VAL A 2 61.99 -29.79 1.54
N THR A 3 62.40 -29.62 0.30
CA THR A 3 61.73 -28.74 -0.66
C THR A 3 60.57 -29.46 -1.31
N LEU A 4 59.38 -28.88 -1.23
CA LEU A 4 58.21 -29.42 -1.90
C LEU A 4 58.42 -29.47 -3.42
N SER A 5 57.96 -30.53 -4.06
CA SER A 5 57.96 -30.62 -5.52
C SER A 5 57.03 -29.55 -6.14
N THR A 6 57.23 -29.21 -7.41
CA THR A 6 56.42 -28.24 -8.13
C THR A 6 54.92 -28.65 -8.14
N SER A 7 54.63 -29.95 -8.21
CA SER A 7 53.26 -30.49 -8.13
C SER A 7 52.64 -30.21 -6.78
N GLN A 8 53.32 -30.52 -5.66
CA GLN A 8 52.84 -30.27 -4.32
C GLN A 8 52.56 -28.79 -4.02
N ARG A 9 53.34 -27.87 -4.60
CA ARG A 9 53.09 -26.42 -4.50
C ARG A 9 51.80 -26.04 -5.22
N ARG A 10 51.62 -26.53 -6.46
CA ARG A 10 50.41 -26.26 -7.24
C ARG A 10 49.15 -26.80 -6.53
N ASP A 11 49.21 -27.99 -5.99
CA ASP A 11 48.10 -28.62 -5.27
C ASP A 11 47.74 -27.82 -4.01
N SER A 12 48.76 -27.28 -3.30
CA SER A 12 48.56 -26.43 -2.13
C SER A 12 47.93 -25.06 -2.52
N GLU A 13 48.40 -24.43 -3.59
CA GLU A 13 47.83 -23.18 -4.13
C GLU A 13 46.41 -23.39 -4.61
N LEU A 14 46.13 -24.46 -5.33
CA LEU A 14 44.79 -24.80 -5.81
C LEU A 14 43.81 -25.02 -4.66
N SER A 15 44.26 -25.76 -3.63
CA SER A 15 43.44 -25.99 -2.41
C SER A 15 43.12 -24.69 -1.68
N SER A 16 44.14 -23.77 -1.56
CA SER A 16 43.96 -22.48 -0.93
C SER A 16 42.95 -21.61 -1.72
N ASN A 17 43.14 -21.57 -3.05
CA ASN A 17 42.21 -20.82 -3.93
C ASN A 17 40.77 -21.38 -3.86
N LEU A 18 40.60 -22.70 -3.81
CA LEU A 18 39.31 -23.33 -3.68
C LEU A 18 38.66 -22.96 -2.37
N LEU A 19 39.40 -22.92 -1.26
CA LEU A 19 38.86 -22.46 0.05
C LEU A 19 38.40 -21.00 0.00
N ASN A 20 39.17 -20.12 -0.63
CA ASN A 20 38.80 -18.72 -0.80
C ASN A 20 37.53 -18.55 -1.64
N VAL A 21 37.45 -19.22 -2.78
CA VAL A 21 36.25 -19.20 -3.64
C VAL A 21 35.03 -19.73 -2.89
N LYS A 22 35.18 -20.79 -2.10
CA LYS A 22 34.09 -21.34 -1.28
C LYS A 22 33.63 -20.34 -0.20
N ALA A 23 34.54 -19.64 0.44
CA ALA A 23 34.23 -18.60 1.41
C ALA A 23 33.50 -17.41 0.75
N ASP A 24 33.93 -16.97 -0.41
CA ASP A 24 33.30 -15.87 -1.16
C ASP A 24 31.91 -16.26 -1.67
N LEU A 25 31.73 -17.49 -2.12
CA LEU A 25 30.40 -18.03 -2.50
C LEU A 25 29.45 -18.05 -1.31
N THR A 26 29.94 -18.44 -0.14
CA THR A 26 29.14 -18.43 1.10
C THR A 26 28.70 -17.00 1.45
N LYS A 27 29.61 -16.01 1.37
CA LYS A 27 29.26 -14.59 1.58
C LYS A 27 28.24 -14.08 0.56
N ALA A 28 28.42 -14.41 -0.70
CA ALA A 28 27.48 -14.03 -1.76
C ALA A 28 26.08 -14.61 -1.51
N ASN A 29 25.97 -15.88 -1.13
CA ASN A 29 24.69 -16.52 -0.80
C ASN A 29 24.02 -15.86 0.40
N ASN A 30 24.77 -15.51 1.45
CA ASN A 30 24.23 -14.80 2.62
C ASN A 30 23.75 -13.39 2.25
N ASN A 31 24.44 -12.69 1.38
CA ASN A 31 24.01 -11.40 0.88
C ASN A 31 22.73 -11.50 0.05
N ILE A 32 22.62 -12.50 -0.82
CA ILE A 32 21.41 -12.79 -1.59
C ILE A 32 20.21 -13.08 -0.65
N ALA A 33 20.40 -13.91 0.37
CA ALA A 33 19.37 -14.19 1.36
C ALA A 33 18.93 -12.91 2.10
N THR A 34 19.88 -12.05 2.48
CA THR A 34 19.61 -10.77 3.12
C THR A 34 18.83 -9.82 2.22
N ILE A 35 19.19 -9.74 0.95
CA ILE A 35 18.49 -8.91 -0.06
C ILE A 35 17.07 -9.44 -0.26
N ASN A 36 16.91 -10.75 -0.43
CA ASN A 36 15.60 -11.37 -0.62
C ASN A 36 14.67 -11.13 0.59
N ASN A 37 15.20 -11.16 1.81
CA ASN A 37 14.43 -10.88 3.02
C ASN A 37 14.04 -9.40 3.16
N LYS A 38 14.77 -8.49 2.54
CA LYS A 38 14.47 -7.05 2.52
C LYS A 38 13.59 -6.64 1.34
N LEU A 39 13.45 -7.48 0.34
CA LEU A 39 12.68 -7.17 -0.85
C LEU A 39 11.18 -7.16 -0.50
N ILE A 40 10.57 -5.97 -0.64
CA ILE A 40 9.12 -5.83 -0.51
C ILE A 40 8.50 -6.42 -1.79
N SER A 41 7.82 -7.54 -1.64
CA SER A 41 7.12 -8.20 -2.74
C SER A 41 5.62 -8.02 -2.64
N ILE A 42 4.94 -8.08 -3.78
CA ILE A 42 3.48 -8.13 -3.82
C ILE A 42 3.05 -9.55 -3.44
N VAL A 43 2.20 -9.62 -2.41
CA VAL A 43 1.64 -10.89 -1.90
C VAL A 43 0.33 -11.21 -2.60
N GLU A 44 -0.49 -10.18 -2.81
CA GLU A 44 -1.83 -10.33 -3.38
C GLU A 44 -2.24 -9.07 -4.12
N ARG A 45 -2.92 -9.25 -5.25
CA ARG A 45 -3.65 -8.19 -5.96
C ARG A 45 -5.05 -8.67 -6.25
N GLY A 46 -6.02 -7.78 -6.18
CA GLY A 46 -7.38 -8.13 -6.49
C GLY A 46 -8.28 -6.93 -6.72
N THR A 47 -9.49 -7.24 -7.17
CA THR A 47 -10.60 -6.29 -7.25
C THR A 47 -11.79 -6.91 -6.52
N LYS A 48 -12.38 -6.16 -5.60
CA LYS A 48 -13.55 -6.58 -4.82
C LYS A 48 -14.39 -5.36 -4.45
N ASN A 49 -15.71 -5.42 -4.67
CA ASN A 49 -16.65 -4.35 -4.36
C ASN A 49 -16.24 -2.98 -4.95
N ASN A 50 -15.78 -2.97 -6.20
CA ASN A 50 -15.26 -1.79 -6.91
C ASN A 50 -13.98 -1.17 -6.34
N TYR A 51 -13.32 -1.84 -5.40
CA TYR A 51 -11.97 -1.51 -4.96
C TYR A 51 -10.95 -2.37 -5.67
N ASN A 52 -9.90 -1.75 -6.18
CA ASN A 52 -8.67 -2.44 -6.50
C ASN A 52 -7.76 -2.38 -5.27
N TYR A 53 -7.04 -3.45 -4.99
CA TYR A 53 -6.10 -3.47 -3.87
C TYR A 53 -4.82 -4.24 -4.20
N THR A 54 -3.77 -3.87 -3.50
CA THR A 54 -2.48 -4.56 -3.53
C THR A 54 -1.98 -4.71 -2.10
N LYS A 55 -1.65 -5.94 -1.70
CA LYS A 55 -1.00 -6.27 -0.44
C LYS A 55 0.47 -6.54 -0.65
N TYR A 56 1.30 -6.06 0.25
CA TYR A 56 2.75 -6.22 0.23
C TYR A 56 3.24 -7.11 1.38
N SER A 57 4.39 -7.76 1.18
CA SER A 57 4.97 -8.69 2.15
C SER A 57 5.36 -8.03 3.49
N ASN A 58 5.62 -6.73 3.48
CA ASN A 58 5.91 -5.93 4.69
C ASN A 58 4.64 -5.55 5.49
N GLY A 59 3.47 -6.02 5.08
CA GLY A 59 2.20 -5.73 5.73
C GLY A 59 1.48 -4.48 5.24
N ASP A 60 2.04 -3.73 4.30
CA ASP A 60 1.34 -2.61 3.69
C ASP A 60 0.24 -3.10 2.76
N MET A 61 -0.83 -2.29 2.66
CA MET A 61 -1.90 -2.46 1.69
C MET A 61 -2.28 -1.10 1.12
N VAL A 62 -2.44 -1.08 -0.20
CA VAL A 62 -2.93 0.08 -0.94
C VAL A 62 -4.22 -0.33 -1.64
N MET A 63 -5.26 0.47 -1.47
CA MET A 63 -6.52 0.34 -2.19
C MET A 63 -6.83 1.63 -2.95
N TRP A 64 -7.52 1.51 -4.07
CA TRP A 64 -8.07 2.66 -4.79
C TRP A 64 -9.44 2.31 -5.35
N SER A 65 -10.32 3.30 -5.37
CA SER A 65 -11.70 3.14 -5.82
C SER A 65 -12.27 4.47 -6.30
N LYS A 66 -13.37 4.36 -7.04
CA LYS A 66 -14.28 5.46 -7.30
C LYS A 66 -15.58 5.21 -6.53
N TYR A 67 -16.05 6.22 -5.84
CA TYR A 67 -17.31 6.16 -5.12
C TYR A 67 -18.24 7.26 -5.60
N THR A 68 -19.50 6.93 -5.80
CA THR A 68 -20.53 7.87 -6.25
C THR A 68 -21.78 7.74 -5.42
N TRP A 69 -22.38 8.85 -5.06
CA TRP A 69 -23.71 8.87 -4.45
C TRP A 69 -24.46 10.18 -4.72
N ASN A 70 -25.79 10.10 -4.72
CA ASN A 70 -26.64 11.28 -4.75
C ASN A 70 -26.96 11.66 -3.31
N THR A 71 -26.89 12.94 -2.99
CA THR A 71 -27.20 13.44 -1.65
C THR A 71 -27.84 14.81 -1.73
N ASN A 72 -28.63 15.13 -0.69
CA ASN A 72 -29.14 16.49 -0.51
C ASN A 72 -28.29 17.18 0.56
N LEU A 73 -27.57 18.20 0.16
CA LEU A 73 -26.79 19.05 1.05
C LEU A 73 -27.75 19.99 1.80
N ALA A 74 -28.36 19.51 2.86
CA ALA A 74 -29.43 20.20 3.60
C ALA A 74 -28.99 20.69 4.98
N THR A 75 -28.02 20.04 5.60
CA THR A 75 -27.53 20.45 6.92
C THR A 75 -26.60 21.65 6.76
N SER A 76 -26.91 22.75 7.43
CA SER A 76 -26.11 23.96 7.35
C SER A 76 -25.13 24.10 8.51
N TRP A 77 -23.93 24.60 8.23
CA TRP A 77 -22.94 25.05 9.21
C TRP A 77 -22.28 26.33 8.67
N TYR A 78 -22.55 27.44 9.32
CA TYR A 78 -22.24 28.76 8.76
C TYR A 78 -22.81 28.95 7.33
N ASN A 79 -21.95 29.25 6.36
CA ASN A 79 -22.32 29.44 4.96
C ASN A 79 -22.10 28.18 4.09
N TRP A 80 -21.97 27.01 4.73
CA TRP A 80 -21.77 25.74 4.04
C TRP A 80 -22.90 24.79 4.32
N TYR A 81 -23.24 23.98 3.32
CA TYR A 81 -24.20 22.88 3.44
C TYR A 81 -23.46 21.57 3.26
N PHE A 82 -23.80 20.58 4.05
CA PHE A 82 -23.15 19.29 4.01
C PHE A 82 -24.12 18.11 4.14
N ALA A 83 -23.65 16.94 3.71
CA ALA A 83 -24.30 15.66 3.95
C ALA A 83 -23.22 14.57 4.00
N SER A 84 -23.43 13.59 4.85
CA SER A 84 -22.56 12.42 4.95
C SER A 84 -23.18 11.22 4.24
N SER A 85 -22.34 10.37 3.65
CA SER A 85 -22.76 9.09 3.10
C SER A 85 -23.21 8.13 4.22
N ALA A 86 -23.87 7.04 3.83
CA ALA A 86 -23.92 5.85 4.68
C ALA A 86 -22.48 5.34 4.93
N ALA A 87 -22.32 4.46 5.91
CA ALA A 87 -21.04 3.80 6.13
C ALA A 87 -20.61 2.99 4.90
N VAL A 88 -19.39 3.19 4.45
CA VAL A 88 -18.79 2.50 3.30
C VAL A 88 -17.78 1.49 3.82
N GLY A 89 -18.01 0.20 3.53
CA GLY A 89 -17.15 -0.89 3.98
C GLY A 89 -15.96 -1.12 3.06
N PHE A 90 -14.79 -1.42 3.64
CA PHE A 90 -13.67 -1.93 2.87
C PHE A 90 -13.91 -3.40 2.47
N PRO A 91 -13.51 -3.80 1.26
CA PRO A 91 -13.62 -5.20 0.83
C PRO A 91 -12.67 -6.15 1.59
N VAL A 92 -11.60 -5.58 2.15
CA VAL A 92 -10.60 -6.24 2.99
C VAL A 92 -10.31 -5.32 4.17
N ALA A 93 -10.41 -5.85 5.39
CA ALA A 93 -10.14 -5.07 6.59
C ALA A 93 -8.64 -4.71 6.72
N PHE A 94 -8.39 -3.57 7.34
CA PHE A 94 -7.07 -3.16 7.78
C PHE A 94 -6.82 -3.61 9.22
N LYS A 95 -5.58 -3.72 9.63
CA LYS A 95 -5.19 -3.99 11.01
C LYS A 95 -5.42 -2.78 11.92
N GLU A 96 -5.21 -1.60 11.36
CA GLU A 96 -5.39 -0.30 11.99
C GLU A 96 -6.20 0.59 11.07
N ALA A 97 -6.81 1.67 11.58
CA ALA A 97 -7.52 2.62 10.74
C ALA A 97 -6.56 3.21 9.66
N PRO A 98 -6.88 3.06 8.37
CA PRO A 98 -5.98 3.50 7.31
C PRO A 98 -6.00 5.01 7.11
N LEU A 99 -4.98 5.53 6.42
CA LEU A 99 -5.03 6.84 5.80
C LEU A 99 -5.90 6.78 4.55
N ILE A 100 -6.84 7.72 4.43
CA ILE A 100 -7.69 7.87 3.24
C ILE A 100 -7.47 9.25 2.64
N ILE A 101 -7.08 9.28 1.37
CA ILE A 101 -6.99 10.48 0.56
C ILE A 101 -8.17 10.45 -0.39
N VAL A 102 -8.97 11.51 -0.40
CA VAL A 102 -10.15 11.66 -1.25
C VAL A 102 -10.06 12.92 -2.08
N SER A 103 -10.48 12.82 -3.33
CA SER A 103 -10.55 13.95 -4.25
C SER A 103 -11.90 13.96 -4.98
N PRO A 104 -12.55 15.13 -5.15
CA PRO A 104 -13.71 15.25 -6.03
C PRO A 104 -13.32 14.87 -7.46
N ALA A 105 -14.09 13.96 -8.07
CA ALA A 105 -13.80 13.44 -9.41
C ALA A 105 -14.64 14.10 -10.52
N LYS A 106 -15.71 14.83 -10.16
CA LYS A 106 -16.60 15.53 -11.10
C LYS A 106 -16.67 17.02 -10.81
N THR A 107 -16.64 17.82 -11.84
CA THR A 107 -16.44 19.26 -11.78
C THR A 107 -17.66 20.13 -12.17
N ASN A 108 -18.83 19.53 -12.43
CA ASN A 108 -20.02 20.29 -12.83
C ASN A 108 -20.68 21.06 -11.67
N GLU A 109 -20.28 20.77 -10.45
CA GLU A 109 -20.77 21.37 -9.22
C GLU A 109 -19.60 21.67 -8.29
N LEU A 110 -19.65 22.80 -7.60
CA LEU A 110 -18.64 23.14 -6.62
C LEU A 110 -18.93 22.42 -5.31
N TYR A 111 -18.15 21.39 -4.99
CA TYR A 111 -18.20 20.71 -3.71
C TYR A 111 -16.81 20.28 -3.24
N GLY A 112 -16.66 20.18 -1.94
CA GLY A 112 -15.50 19.55 -1.31
C GLY A 112 -15.86 18.21 -0.69
N LEU A 113 -14.87 17.42 -0.38
CA LEU A 113 -15.01 16.11 0.27
C LEU A 113 -14.16 16.04 1.54
N GLY A 114 -14.72 15.40 2.54
CA GLY A 114 -14.02 14.99 3.76
C GLY A 114 -14.27 13.52 4.04
N VAL A 115 -13.37 12.93 4.81
CA VAL A 115 -13.52 11.56 5.33
C VAL A 115 -13.74 11.62 6.82
N THR A 116 -14.71 10.88 7.31
CA THR A 116 -15.03 10.80 8.73
C THR A 116 -15.24 9.35 9.17
N GLU A 117 -15.23 9.11 10.47
CA GLU A 117 -15.48 7.80 11.08
C GLU A 117 -14.63 6.67 10.46
N VAL A 118 -13.33 6.92 10.24
CA VAL A 118 -12.42 5.92 9.70
C VAL A 118 -12.16 4.85 10.75
N THR A 119 -12.44 3.59 10.36
CA THR A 119 -12.22 2.39 11.17
C THR A 119 -11.35 1.39 10.40
N THR A 120 -11.08 0.24 10.97
CA THR A 120 -10.39 -0.86 10.29
C THR A 120 -11.23 -1.51 9.18
N THR A 121 -12.55 -1.32 9.19
CA THR A 121 -13.49 -2.00 8.28
C THR A 121 -14.24 -1.07 7.35
N GLY A 122 -14.14 0.25 7.56
CA GLY A 122 -14.87 1.21 6.74
C GLY A 122 -14.71 2.66 7.17
N TYR A 123 -15.46 3.54 6.53
CA TYR A 123 -15.42 4.99 6.73
C TYR A 123 -16.75 5.62 6.29
N LYS A 124 -16.92 6.93 6.53
CA LYS A 124 -17.94 7.75 5.89
C LYS A 124 -17.31 8.86 5.08
N LEU A 125 -17.98 9.28 4.01
CA LEU A 125 -17.65 10.48 3.23
C LEU A 125 -18.62 11.59 3.58
N THR A 126 -18.11 12.80 3.67
CA THR A 126 -18.92 14.02 3.82
C THR A 126 -18.66 14.91 2.62
N ALA A 127 -19.72 15.25 1.91
CA ALA A 127 -19.69 16.27 0.87
C ALA A 127 -20.15 17.62 1.45
N TYR A 128 -19.54 18.71 1.02
CA TYR A 128 -19.90 20.05 1.44
C TYR A 128 -19.81 21.05 0.27
N SER A 129 -20.71 22.01 0.24
CA SER A 129 -20.80 23.04 -0.79
C SER A 129 -21.36 24.33 -0.20
N PRO A 130 -21.02 25.50 -0.75
CA PRO A 130 -21.70 26.75 -0.41
C PRO A 130 -23.14 26.81 -0.92
N LYS A 131 -23.56 25.87 -1.79
CA LYS A 131 -24.91 25.79 -2.36
C LYS A 131 -25.70 24.65 -1.73
N GLN A 132 -26.89 24.97 -1.21
CA GLN A 132 -27.85 23.98 -0.75
C GLN A 132 -28.49 23.24 -1.94
N GLY A 133 -28.81 21.96 -1.75
CA GLY A 133 -29.60 21.18 -2.69
C GLY A 133 -29.00 19.84 -3.06
N MET A 134 -29.59 19.23 -4.08
CA MET A 134 -29.15 17.93 -4.57
C MET A 134 -27.76 18.04 -5.21
N CYS A 135 -26.88 17.12 -4.85
CA CYS A 135 -25.54 17.01 -5.37
C CYS A 135 -25.26 15.57 -5.78
N TYR A 136 -24.74 15.38 -6.98
CA TYR A 136 -24.18 14.11 -7.45
C TYR A 136 -22.69 14.10 -7.16
N VAL A 137 -22.31 13.37 -6.13
CA VAL A 137 -20.93 13.31 -5.66
C VAL A 137 -20.20 12.17 -6.35
N GLN A 138 -19.01 12.47 -6.86
CA GLN A 138 -18.03 11.49 -7.32
C GLN A 138 -16.73 11.72 -6.55
N ALA A 139 -16.15 10.65 -6.05
CA ALA A 139 -14.91 10.68 -5.29
C ALA A 139 -13.92 9.67 -5.85
N ASP A 140 -12.72 10.12 -6.15
CA ASP A 140 -11.57 9.25 -6.34
C ASP A 140 -10.86 9.07 -4.99
N MET A 141 -10.53 7.83 -4.65
CA MET A 141 -9.98 7.50 -3.34
C MET A 141 -8.71 6.69 -3.45
N LEU A 142 -7.74 7.05 -2.61
CA LEU A 142 -6.55 6.28 -2.33
C LEU A 142 -6.50 5.97 -0.84
N ILE A 143 -6.36 4.71 -0.47
CA ILE A 143 -6.42 4.22 0.90
C ILE A 143 -5.16 3.42 1.17
N ILE A 144 -4.44 3.79 2.23
CA ILE A 144 -3.13 3.21 2.56
C ILE A 144 -3.10 2.82 4.04
N GLY A 145 -2.70 1.59 4.33
CA GLY A 145 -2.61 1.11 5.71
C GLY A 145 -1.97 -0.26 5.82
N LYS A 146 -2.08 -0.86 7.01
CA LYS A 146 -1.58 -2.20 7.30
C LYS A 146 -2.70 -3.23 7.23
N TRP A 147 -2.43 -4.39 6.59
CA TRP A 147 -3.36 -5.52 6.53
C TRP A 147 -2.97 -6.67 7.48
N LYS A 148 -1.74 -6.67 8.00
CA LYS A 148 -1.22 -7.63 8.99
C LYS A 148 -0.28 -6.96 10.00
#